data_696d94d92c284a9f8c3bbe1712b1d422
#
_entry.id   696d94d92c284a9f8c3bbe1712b1d422
#
_cell.length_a   1.000
_cell.length_b   1.000
_cell.length_c   1.000
_cell.angle_alpha   90.00
_cell.angle_beta   90.00
_cell.angle_gamma   90.00
#
_symmetry.space_group_name_H-M   'P 1'
#
loop_
_entity.id
_entity.type
_entity.pdbx_description
1 polymer ?
#
loop_
_entity_poly.entity_id
_entity_poly.type
_entity_poly.pdbx_seq_one_letter_code
_entity_poly.pdbx_strand_id
1 'polypeptide(L)'
;MLLGFAVVIALVTSLVSSADEKAPTGIVVDKDKRTITIEAKIAPRKINDPRYKEIYPIEVIACWPFPKGQKAHETVVTIDAKPSDVHKALEGLGLKAGKPVVGQVKKKAEGPEVNIYLSFKNAEGQEKKVPIEKTLLDPKTNKKMPKVKWLFTGSILKKPDPNSDQQVYAADLSGTLIAIFPVTDETVFQTPLAFKDQEALRLETDKQLLPKEGEPVKLIIEAPNPK
;
A
#
# COMPACT_ATOMS: atom_id res chain seq x y z
N MET A 1 35.00 63.35 -32.00
CA MET A 1 35.00 61.94 -32.46
C MET A 1 34.93 61.07 -31.20
N LEU A 2 33.69 60.78 -30.77
CA LEU A 2 33.46 59.93 -29.57
C LEU A 2 33.06 58.50 -30.08
N LEU A 3 33.88 57.51 -29.79
CA LEU A 3 33.52 56.12 -29.96
C LEU A 3 32.76 55.60 -28.73
N GLY A 4 31.50 55.26 -28.98
CA GLY A 4 30.70 54.56 -27.97
C GLY A 4 30.97 53.05 -27.99
N PHE A 5 31.36 52.49 -26.82
CA PHE A 5 31.49 51.07 -26.61
C PHE A 5 30.13 50.49 -26.11
N ALA A 6 29.52 49.66 -26.94
CA ALA A 6 28.32 48.92 -26.53
C ALA A 6 28.77 47.63 -25.86
N VAL A 7 28.44 47.49 -24.56
CA VAL A 7 28.62 46.25 -23.79
C VAL A 7 27.36 45.41 -23.98
N VAL A 8 27.53 44.26 -24.66
CA VAL A 8 26.48 43.23 -24.79
C VAL A 8 26.61 42.30 -23.58
N ILE A 9 25.65 42.37 -22.66
CA ILE A 9 25.52 41.43 -21.54
C ILE A 9 24.74 40.20 -22.07
N ALA A 10 25.43 39.09 -22.25
CA ALA A 10 24.82 37.80 -22.55
C ALA A 10 24.25 37.17 -21.25
N LEU A 11 22.93 37.10 -21.16
CA LEU A 11 22.22 36.40 -20.08
C LEU A 11 22.30 34.91 -20.33
N VAL A 12 23.18 34.21 -19.62
CA VAL A 12 23.23 32.72 -19.62
C VAL A 12 22.14 32.22 -18.69
N THR A 13 21.00 31.82 -19.26
CA THR A 13 19.98 31.05 -18.53
C THR A 13 20.43 29.61 -18.41
N SER A 14 20.92 29.23 -17.24
CA SER A 14 21.18 27.84 -16.89
C SER A 14 19.84 27.10 -16.77
N LEU A 15 19.56 26.23 -17.73
CA LEU A 15 18.52 25.19 -17.65
C LEU A 15 18.96 24.21 -16.56
N VAL A 16 18.33 24.31 -15.41
CA VAL A 16 18.40 23.26 -14.40
C VAL A 16 17.63 22.07 -14.95
N SER A 17 18.35 21.09 -15.48
CA SER A 17 17.83 19.78 -15.82
C SER A 17 17.39 19.11 -14.51
N SER A 18 16.09 19.02 -14.27
CA SER A 18 15.56 18.14 -13.24
C SER A 18 15.93 16.72 -13.66
N ALA A 19 16.78 16.07 -12.87
CA ALA A 19 17.06 14.65 -13.03
C ALA A 19 15.73 13.89 -13.04
N ASP A 20 15.45 13.17 -14.10
CA ASP A 20 14.33 12.23 -14.20
C ASP A 20 14.48 11.19 -13.09
N GLU A 21 13.82 11.41 -11.97
CA GLU A 21 13.66 10.39 -10.94
C GLU A 21 12.83 9.28 -11.59
N LYS A 22 13.50 8.16 -11.89
CA LYS A 22 12.87 6.99 -12.53
C LYS A 22 11.59 6.65 -11.80
N ALA A 23 10.45 6.78 -12.48
CA ALA A 23 9.15 6.48 -11.88
C ALA A 23 9.17 5.11 -11.19
N PRO A 24 8.66 4.99 -9.95
CA PRO A 24 8.68 3.73 -9.21
C PRO A 24 8.02 2.62 -10.01
N THR A 25 8.66 1.47 -10.09
CA THR A 25 8.18 0.34 -10.90
C THR A 25 6.79 -0.12 -10.39
N GLY A 26 5.80 -0.10 -11.26
CA GLY A 26 4.45 -0.60 -10.96
C GLY A 26 3.55 0.37 -10.19
N ILE A 27 3.91 1.67 -10.07
CA ILE A 27 3.09 2.71 -9.43
C ILE A 27 2.76 3.79 -10.47
N VAL A 28 1.47 4.14 -10.57
CA VAL A 28 0.98 5.26 -11.38
C VAL A 28 0.27 6.25 -10.47
N VAL A 29 0.67 7.51 -10.50
CA VAL A 29 0.07 8.60 -9.72
C VAL A 29 -0.73 9.51 -10.64
N ASP A 30 -2.03 9.64 -10.38
CA ASP A 30 -2.92 10.61 -11.03
C ASP A 30 -3.21 11.73 -10.03
N LYS A 31 -2.57 12.89 -10.23
CA LYS A 31 -2.70 14.04 -9.32
C LYS A 31 -4.08 14.69 -9.41
N ASP A 32 -4.70 14.68 -10.56
CA ASP A 32 -6.01 15.30 -10.77
C ASP A 32 -7.11 14.51 -10.06
N LYS A 33 -7.05 13.18 -10.17
CA LYS A 33 -7.96 12.27 -9.46
C LYS A 33 -7.51 11.96 -8.04
N ARG A 34 -6.31 12.40 -7.66
CA ARG A 34 -5.69 12.11 -6.35
C ARG A 34 -5.62 10.62 -6.06
N THR A 35 -5.23 9.82 -7.06
CA THR A 35 -5.16 8.37 -6.94
C THR A 35 -3.75 7.85 -7.18
N ILE A 36 -3.44 6.75 -6.49
CA ILE A 36 -2.26 5.92 -6.73
C ILE A 36 -2.78 4.56 -7.17
N THR A 37 -2.36 4.13 -8.35
CA THR A 37 -2.65 2.79 -8.88
C THR A 37 -1.39 1.95 -8.82
N ILE A 38 -1.50 0.75 -8.25
CA ILE A 38 -0.41 -0.19 -8.07
C ILE A 38 -0.77 -1.48 -8.81
N GLU A 39 0.12 -1.95 -9.68
CA GLU A 39 -0.02 -3.26 -10.31
C GLU A 39 0.11 -4.36 -9.25
N ALA A 40 -0.84 -5.30 -9.26
CA ALA A 40 -0.95 -6.34 -8.27
C ALA A 40 -1.41 -7.66 -8.89
N LYS A 41 -1.32 -8.74 -8.13
CA LYS A 41 -1.87 -10.06 -8.50
C LYS A 41 -2.66 -10.62 -7.32
N ILE A 42 -3.72 -11.36 -7.60
CA ILE A 42 -4.42 -12.12 -6.55
C ILE A 42 -3.42 -13.08 -5.90
N ALA A 43 -3.27 -12.99 -4.59
CA ALA A 43 -2.30 -13.79 -3.85
C ALA A 43 -2.72 -15.27 -3.80
N PRO A 44 -1.77 -16.22 -3.85
CA PRO A 44 -2.07 -17.61 -3.59
C PRO A 44 -2.47 -17.79 -2.12
N ARG A 45 -3.58 -18.47 -1.86
CA ARG A 45 -4.04 -18.75 -0.50
C ARG A 45 -3.25 -19.86 0.19
N LYS A 46 -2.55 -20.68 -0.57
CA LYS A 46 -1.65 -21.71 -0.05
C LYS A 46 -0.24 -21.49 -0.58
N ILE A 47 0.70 -21.29 0.32
CA ILE A 47 2.11 -21.22 -0.03
C ILE A 47 2.70 -22.62 0.08
N ASN A 48 3.41 -23.07 -0.96
CA ASN A 48 4.09 -24.36 -0.96
C ASN A 48 5.44 -24.26 -0.23
N ASP A 49 5.36 -24.14 1.11
CA ASP A 49 6.51 -24.08 2.01
C ASP A 49 6.17 -24.80 3.32
N PRO A 50 7.07 -25.65 3.87
CA PRO A 50 6.81 -26.41 5.10
C PRO A 50 6.44 -25.58 6.32
N ARG A 51 6.76 -24.29 6.34
CA ARG A 51 6.40 -23.35 7.41
C ARG A 51 4.91 -23.04 7.44
N TYR A 52 4.22 -23.15 6.29
CA TYR A 52 2.81 -22.80 6.11
C TYR A 52 1.98 -24.06 5.82
N LYS A 53 1.64 -24.80 6.88
CA LYS A 53 0.95 -26.10 6.77
C LYS A 53 -0.53 -25.97 6.41
N GLU A 54 -1.13 -24.84 6.73
CA GLU A 54 -2.57 -24.56 6.55
C GLU A 54 -2.82 -23.21 5.87
N ILE A 55 -4.09 -22.95 5.56
CA ILE A 55 -4.54 -21.65 5.05
C ILE A 55 -4.88 -20.77 6.26
N TYR A 56 -4.18 -19.66 6.38
CA TYR A 56 -4.38 -18.67 7.44
C TYR A 56 -5.48 -17.68 7.06
N PRO A 57 -6.24 -17.15 8.01
CA PRO A 57 -7.15 -16.03 7.76
C PRO A 57 -6.44 -14.83 7.15
N ILE A 58 -7.16 -14.00 6.41
CA ILE A 58 -6.61 -12.77 5.84
C ILE A 58 -6.44 -11.73 6.95
N GLU A 59 -5.24 -11.23 7.11
CA GLU A 59 -4.88 -10.15 8.04
C GLU A 59 -4.31 -8.92 7.32
N VAL A 60 -3.93 -9.09 6.05
CA VAL A 60 -3.25 -8.11 5.23
C VAL A 60 -3.95 -8.01 3.88
N ILE A 61 -4.06 -6.81 3.34
CA ILE A 61 -4.62 -6.59 2.00
C ILE A 61 -3.54 -6.73 0.93
N ALA A 62 -2.37 -6.13 1.15
CA ALA A 62 -1.30 -6.10 0.15
C ALA A 62 0.08 -6.28 0.80
N CYS A 63 0.86 -7.17 0.22
CA CYS A 63 2.21 -7.50 0.66
C CYS A 63 3.06 -7.90 -0.55
N TRP A 64 4.39 -7.89 -0.40
CA TRP A 64 5.28 -8.52 -1.38
C TRP A 64 4.98 -10.03 -1.48
N PRO A 65 5.26 -10.65 -2.64
CA PRO A 65 5.10 -12.08 -2.79
C PRO A 65 6.11 -12.85 -1.91
N PHE A 66 5.74 -14.08 -1.56
CA PHE A 66 6.69 -15.02 -0.95
C PHE A 66 7.89 -15.27 -1.89
N PRO A 67 9.14 -15.42 -1.39
CA PRO A 67 9.52 -15.47 0.03
C PRO A 67 9.86 -14.10 0.66
N LYS A 68 9.80 -12.98 -0.08
CA LYS A 68 10.18 -11.65 0.42
C LYS A 68 9.16 -11.07 1.39
N GLY A 69 7.87 -11.23 1.09
CA GLY A 69 6.79 -10.70 1.92
C GLY A 69 6.58 -11.55 3.16
N GLN A 70 6.78 -10.97 4.34
CA GLN A 70 6.60 -11.69 5.62
C GLN A 70 5.16 -12.13 5.86
N LYS A 71 4.18 -11.41 5.31
CA LYS A 71 2.74 -11.63 5.44
C LYS A 71 2.09 -12.18 4.15
N ALA A 72 2.88 -12.77 3.25
CA ALA A 72 2.40 -13.26 1.97
C ALA A 72 1.38 -14.41 2.10
N HIS A 73 1.38 -15.16 3.22
CA HIS A 73 0.48 -16.28 3.49
C HIS A 73 -0.92 -15.86 3.96
N GLU A 74 -1.13 -14.60 4.25
CA GLU A 74 -2.38 -14.04 4.80
C GLU A 74 -2.80 -12.73 4.10
N THR A 75 -2.41 -12.57 2.83
CA THR A 75 -2.69 -11.37 2.04
C THR A 75 -3.70 -11.63 0.92
N VAL A 76 -4.43 -10.57 0.52
CA VAL A 76 -5.39 -10.62 -0.60
C VAL A 76 -4.66 -10.53 -1.94
N VAL A 77 -3.73 -9.59 -2.05
CA VAL A 77 -2.95 -9.38 -3.29
C VAL A 77 -1.46 -9.29 -2.99
N THR A 78 -0.65 -9.70 -3.96
CA THR A 78 0.78 -9.44 -3.97
C THR A 78 1.09 -8.25 -4.87
N ILE A 79 2.10 -7.45 -4.48
CA ILE A 79 2.60 -6.29 -5.20
C ILE A 79 4.12 -6.37 -5.33
N ASP A 80 4.68 -5.77 -6.38
CA ASP A 80 6.12 -5.61 -6.53
C ASP A 80 6.60 -4.20 -6.11
N ALA A 81 5.65 -3.27 -5.98
CA ALA A 81 5.91 -1.90 -5.56
C ALA A 81 6.55 -1.85 -4.17
N LYS A 82 7.50 -0.94 -4.00
CA LYS A 82 8.15 -0.72 -2.71
C LYS A 82 7.25 0.10 -1.79
N PRO A 83 6.98 -0.33 -0.56
CA PRO A 83 6.11 0.40 0.37
C PRO A 83 6.50 1.86 0.61
N SER A 84 7.81 2.15 0.71
CA SER A 84 8.30 3.53 0.85
C SER A 84 8.04 4.40 -0.37
N ASP A 85 7.97 3.85 -1.57
CA ASP A 85 7.65 4.63 -2.78
C ASP A 85 6.15 4.97 -2.82
N VAL A 86 5.28 4.08 -2.33
CA VAL A 86 3.85 4.39 -2.14
C VAL A 86 3.67 5.48 -1.09
N HIS A 87 4.42 5.42 0.02
CA HIS A 87 4.42 6.47 1.04
C HIS A 87 4.77 7.84 0.44
N LYS A 88 5.90 7.93 -0.28
CA LYS A 88 6.33 9.18 -0.96
C LYS A 88 5.29 9.68 -1.97
N ALA A 89 4.66 8.77 -2.72
CA ALA A 89 3.62 9.14 -3.67
C ALA A 89 2.41 9.78 -2.97
N LEU A 90 2.01 9.30 -1.77
CA LEU A 90 0.95 9.90 -0.97
C LEU A 90 1.34 11.28 -0.41
N GLU A 91 2.59 11.44 0.05
CA GLU A 91 3.12 12.74 0.44
C GLU A 91 3.12 13.71 -0.76
N GLY A 92 3.46 13.23 -1.96
CA GLY A 92 3.36 13.99 -3.20
C GLY A 92 1.93 14.42 -3.58
N LEU A 93 0.91 13.72 -3.05
CA LEU A 93 -0.50 14.12 -3.12
C LEU A 93 -0.91 15.04 -1.96
N GLY A 94 0.02 15.46 -1.09
CA GLY A 94 -0.22 16.38 0.03
C GLY A 94 -0.76 15.70 1.30
N LEU A 95 -0.70 14.36 1.42
CA LEU A 95 -1.03 13.69 2.66
C LEU A 95 0.19 13.67 3.59
N LYS A 96 -0.07 13.72 4.90
CA LYS A 96 0.96 13.55 5.93
C LYS A 96 0.67 12.26 6.69
N ALA A 97 1.64 11.37 6.75
CA ALA A 97 1.50 10.11 7.47
C ALA A 97 1.23 10.33 8.97
N GLY A 98 0.44 9.44 9.54
CA GLY A 98 0.15 9.41 10.97
C GLY A 98 1.11 8.49 11.73
N LYS A 99 0.54 7.54 12.51
CA LYS A 99 1.31 6.60 13.34
C LYS A 99 0.68 5.21 13.30
N PRO A 100 1.43 4.17 12.95
CA PRO A 100 0.99 2.79 13.06
C PRO A 100 0.98 2.33 14.52
N VAL A 101 0.27 1.24 14.77
CA VAL A 101 0.28 0.54 16.07
C VAL A 101 0.45 -0.96 15.84
N VAL A 102 0.95 -1.67 16.86
CA VAL A 102 1.13 -3.13 16.83
C VAL A 102 0.71 -3.76 18.15
N GLY A 103 0.10 -4.94 18.06
CA GLY A 103 -0.29 -5.75 19.21
C GLY A 103 -1.49 -5.24 20.00
N GLN A 104 -1.62 -5.70 21.23
CA GLN A 104 -2.71 -5.35 22.14
C GLN A 104 -2.44 -4.02 22.85
N VAL A 105 -2.61 -2.91 22.13
CA VAL A 105 -2.42 -1.58 22.68
C VAL A 105 -3.74 -0.82 22.81
N LYS A 106 -3.83 0.10 23.81
CA LYS A 106 -5.00 0.96 23.97
C LYS A 106 -5.11 2.04 22.89
N LYS A 107 -3.96 2.41 22.32
CA LYS A 107 -3.89 3.41 21.24
C LYS A 107 -4.41 2.80 19.93
N LYS A 108 -5.04 3.62 19.11
CA LYS A 108 -5.45 3.27 17.76
C LYS A 108 -4.45 3.83 16.75
N ALA A 109 -4.41 3.22 15.57
CA ALA A 109 -3.68 3.79 14.43
C ALA A 109 -4.22 5.18 14.11
N GLU A 110 -3.33 6.09 13.72
CA GLU A 110 -3.63 7.48 13.38
C GLU A 110 -3.15 7.78 11.96
N GLY A 111 -3.86 8.67 11.27
CA GLY A 111 -3.49 9.13 9.93
C GLY A 111 -4.70 9.65 9.15
N PRO A 112 -4.48 10.32 8.02
CA PRO A 112 -5.55 10.71 7.12
C PRO A 112 -6.23 9.46 6.55
N GLU A 113 -7.56 9.56 6.42
CA GLU A 113 -8.39 8.50 5.84
C GLU A 113 -8.19 8.48 4.32
N VAL A 114 -8.07 7.29 3.74
CA VAL A 114 -8.02 7.05 2.29
C VAL A 114 -9.08 6.01 1.92
N ASN A 115 -9.46 5.97 0.64
CA ASN A 115 -10.27 4.88 0.11
C ASN A 115 -9.38 3.89 -0.64
N ILE A 116 -9.63 2.59 -0.45
CA ILE A 116 -8.89 1.52 -1.10
C ILE A 116 -9.84 0.67 -1.93
N TYR A 117 -9.45 0.45 -3.18
CA TYR A 117 -10.24 -0.34 -4.13
C TYR A 117 -9.37 -1.38 -4.81
N LEU A 118 -10.01 -2.44 -5.27
CA LEU A 118 -9.45 -3.38 -6.21
C LEU A 118 -10.16 -3.22 -7.56
N SER A 119 -9.40 -3.08 -8.65
CA SER A 119 -9.93 -3.07 -10.01
C SER A 119 -9.44 -4.27 -10.78
N PHE A 120 -10.36 -4.96 -11.47
CA PHE A 120 -10.09 -6.16 -12.25
C PHE A 120 -11.14 -6.34 -13.33
N LYS A 121 -10.85 -7.18 -14.33
CA LYS A 121 -11.83 -7.62 -15.32
C LYS A 121 -12.63 -8.79 -14.79
N ASN A 122 -13.97 -8.72 -14.91
CA ASN A 122 -14.84 -9.85 -14.61
C ASN A 122 -14.80 -10.91 -15.74
N ALA A 123 -15.56 -11.99 -15.58
CA ALA A 123 -15.60 -13.07 -16.57
C ALA A 123 -16.07 -12.60 -17.96
N GLU A 124 -16.87 -11.54 -18.04
CA GLU A 124 -17.35 -10.91 -19.27
C GLU A 124 -16.36 -9.89 -19.86
N GLY A 125 -15.15 -9.74 -19.26
CA GLY A 125 -14.13 -8.80 -19.70
C GLY A 125 -14.36 -7.34 -19.30
N GLN A 126 -15.41 -7.05 -18.53
CA GLN A 126 -15.73 -5.70 -18.06
C GLN A 126 -14.89 -5.33 -16.86
N GLU A 127 -14.38 -4.10 -16.82
CA GLU A 127 -13.64 -3.59 -15.66
C GLU A 127 -14.58 -3.32 -14.50
N LYS A 128 -14.25 -3.86 -13.33
CA LYS A 128 -14.94 -3.63 -12.06
C LYS A 128 -13.99 -2.97 -11.08
N LYS A 129 -14.41 -1.86 -10.46
CA LYS A 129 -13.73 -1.23 -9.32
C LYS A 129 -14.60 -1.46 -8.09
N VAL A 130 -14.09 -2.17 -7.10
CA VAL A 130 -14.82 -2.51 -5.88
C VAL A 130 -14.05 -2.04 -4.64
N PRO A 131 -14.73 -1.53 -3.60
CA PRO A 131 -14.10 -1.28 -2.31
C PRO A 131 -13.46 -2.55 -1.78
N ILE A 132 -12.28 -2.43 -1.19
CA ILE A 132 -11.48 -3.58 -0.79
C ILE A 132 -12.19 -4.48 0.23
N GLU A 133 -13.02 -3.93 1.12
CA GLU A 133 -13.80 -4.69 2.11
C GLU A 133 -14.79 -5.66 1.44
N LYS A 134 -15.26 -5.32 0.24
CA LYS A 134 -16.19 -6.19 -0.52
C LYS A 134 -15.53 -7.45 -1.07
N THR A 135 -14.20 -7.46 -1.12
CA THR A 135 -13.42 -8.62 -1.57
C THR A 135 -13.20 -9.67 -0.48
N LEU A 136 -13.65 -9.36 0.74
CA LEU A 136 -13.46 -10.18 1.93
C LEU A 136 -14.80 -10.57 2.55
N LEU A 137 -14.85 -11.77 3.12
CA LEU A 137 -16.01 -12.29 3.86
C LEU A 137 -15.56 -13.19 5.02
N ASP A 138 -16.44 -13.36 5.98
CA ASP A 138 -16.33 -14.41 6.97
C ASP A 138 -16.86 -15.72 6.37
N PRO A 139 -16.02 -16.76 6.21
CA PRO A 139 -16.42 -18.02 5.57
C PRO A 139 -17.49 -18.79 6.34
N LYS A 140 -17.67 -18.54 7.65
CA LYS A 140 -18.69 -19.21 8.46
C LYS A 140 -20.08 -18.61 8.27
N THR A 141 -20.15 -17.29 8.14
CA THR A 141 -21.42 -16.55 8.06
C THR A 141 -21.73 -16.04 6.67
N ASN A 142 -20.78 -16.11 5.75
CA ASN A 142 -20.80 -15.52 4.40
C ASN A 142 -21.09 -14.00 4.40
N LYS A 143 -20.88 -13.34 5.55
CA LYS A 143 -21.02 -11.89 5.65
C LYS A 143 -19.76 -11.21 5.17
N LYS A 144 -19.94 -10.16 4.35
CA LYS A 144 -18.82 -9.31 3.90
C LYS A 144 -18.17 -8.60 5.08
N MET A 145 -16.87 -8.33 4.94
CA MET A 145 -16.16 -7.46 5.87
C MET A 145 -16.92 -6.13 6.01
N PRO A 146 -17.16 -5.65 7.24
CA PRO A 146 -17.78 -4.34 7.43
C PRO A 146 -16.90 -3.23 6.85
N LYS A 147 -17.54 -2.12 6.45
CA LYS A 147 -16.81 -0.93 6.04
C LYS A 147 -15.97 -0.41 7.21
N VAL A 148 -14.70 -0.15 6.95
CA VAL A 148 -13.75 0.40 7.92
C VAL A 148 -13.08 1.66 7.35
N LYS A 149 -12.40 2.41 8.20
CA LYS A 149 -11.52 3.50 7.79
C LYS A 149 -10.15 2.93 7.46
N TRP A 150 -9.60 3.28 6.32
CA TRP A 150 -8.20 3.01 5.98
C TRP A 150 -7.38 4.26 6.25
N LEU A 151 -6.34 4.13 7.07
CA LEU A 151 -5.55 5.25 7.54
C LEU A 151 -4.14 5.17 6.93
N PHE A 152 -3.68 6.28 6.37
CA PHE A 152 -2.28 6.42 5.98
C PHE A 152 -1.45 6.67 7.24
N THR A 153 -0.97 5.60 7.85
CA THR A 153 -0.20 5.64 9.10
C THR A 153 1.27 5.93 8.88
N GLY A 154 1.79 5.58 7.69
CA GLY A 154 3.21 5.42 7.50
C GLY A 154 3.75 4.23 8.31
N SER A 155 5.02 3.94 8.16
CA SER A 155 5.71 2.87 8.89
C SER A 155 6.74 3.46 9.86
N ILE A 156 7.18 2.64 10.79
CA ILE A 156 8.30 2.96 11.68
C ILE A 156 9.64 2.89 10.92
N LEU A 157 10.65 3.50 11.50
CA LEU A 157 12.05 3.27 11.11
C LEU A 157 12.66 2.21 12.03
N LYS A 158 13.42 1.29 11.47
CA LYS A 158 14.15 0.25 12.20
C LYS A 158 15.62 0.25 11.84
N LYS A 159 16.47 -0.15 12.78
CA LYS A 159 17.86 -0.50 12.53
C LYS A 159 17.90 -2.00 12.20
N PRO A 160 18.19 -2.41 10.94
CA PRO A 160 18.29 -3.83 10.59
C PRO A 160 19.51 -4.50 11.25
N ASP A 161 20.58 -3.74 11.48
CA ASP A 161 21.76 -4.14 12.23
C ASP A 161 21.86 -3.28 13.50
N PRO A 162 21.82 -3.88 14.72
CA PRO A 162 21.97 -3.15 15.97
C PRO A 162 23.26 -2.34 16.08
N ASN A 163 24.33 -2.76 15.37
CA ASN A 163 25.63 -2.10 15.37
C ASN A 163 25.75 -0.98 14.33
N SER A 164 24.74 -0.79 13.49
CA SER A 164 24.71 0.27 12.49
C SER A 164 23.78 1.42 12.92
N ASP A 165 24.18 2.65 12.60
CA ASP A 165 23.28 3.81 12.76
C ASP A 165 22.29 3.97 11.60
N GLN A 166 22.42 3.15 10.56
CA GLN A 166 21.52 3.18 9.43
C GLN A 166 20.10 2.74 9.83
N GLN A 167 19.15 3.64 9.64
CA GLN A 167 17.73 3.34 9.78
C GLN A 167 17.13 3.08 8.40
N VAL A 168 16.22 2.12 8.34
CA VAL A 168 15.45 1.78 7.13
C VAL A 168 13.96 1.88 7.41
N TYR A 169 13.20 2.16 6.39
CA TYR A 169 11.74 2.15 6.44
C TYR A 169 11.25 0.70 6.64
N ALA A 170 10.64 0.40 7.77
CA ALA A 170 10.43 -0.98 8.19
C ALA A 170 9.44 -1.75 7.29
N ALA A 171 8.48 -1.07 6.67
CA ALA A 171 7.60 -1.69 5.67
C ALA A 171 8.38 -2.23 4.45
N ASP A 172 9.56 -1.67 4.13
CA ASP A 172 10.45 -2.19 3.09
C ASP A 172 11.25 -3.42 3.53
N LEU A 173 11.23 -3.77 4.80
CA LEU A 173 11.80 -5.02 5.31
C LEU A 173 10.76 -6.14 5.32
N SER A 174 9.53 -5.83 5.74
CA SER A 174 8.42 -6.80 5.81
C SER A 174 7.75 -7.01 4.45
N GLY A 175 7.81 -6.02 3.56
CA GLY A 175 7.07 -5.96 2.31
C GLY A 175 5.58 -5.70 2.50
N THR A 176 5.11 -5.38 3.71
CA THR A 176 3.69 -5.17 4.01
C THR A 176 3.26 -3.74 3.66
N LEU A 177 2.28 -3.61 2.76
CA LEU A 177 1.75 -2.30 2.39
C LEU A 177 0.51 -1.94 3.23
N ILE A 178 -0.45 -2.86 3.37
CA ILE A 178 -1.75 -2.57 3.99
C ILE A 178 -2.09 -3.69 4.97
N ALA A 179 -2.16 -3.39 6.27
CA ALA A 179 -2.60 -4.30 7.30
C ALA A 179 -4.04 -3.98 7.76
N ILE A 180 -4.87 -5.00 7.92
CA ILE A 180 -6.25 -4.86 8.42
C ILE A 180 -6.23 -4.64 9.93
N PHE A 181 -5.48 -5.48 10.64
CA PHE A 181 -5.37 -5.47 12.09
C PHE A 181 -3.99 -4.96 12.52
N PRO A 182 -3.79 -4.60 13.78
CA PRO A 182 -2.49 -4.17 14.32
C PRO A 182 -1.53 -5.35 14.52
N VAL A 183 -1.37 -6.19 13.49
CA VAL A 183 -0.47 -7.36 13.49
C VAL A 183 0.97 -6.97 13.20
N THR A 184 1.19 -5.76 12.69
CA THR A 184 2.50 -5.18 12.42
C THR A 184 2.43 -3.67 12.34
N ASP A 185 3.47 -2.96 12.78
CA ASP A 185 3.72 -1.54 12.56
C ASP A 185 4.66 -1.27 11.37
N GLU A 186 5.11 -2.35 10.72
CA GLU A 186 5.90 -2.35 9.49
C GLU A 186 4.98 -2.34 8.25
N THR A 187 4.11 -1.36 8.17
CA THR A 187 3.09 -1.22 7.12
C THR A 187 2.86 0.26 6.83
N VAL A 188 2.26 0.58 5.68
CA VAL A 188 1.97 1.97 5.27
C VAL A 188 0.55 2.38 5.65
N PHE A 189 -0.37 1.41 5.66
CA PHE A 189 -1.76 1.65 5.99
C PHE A 189 -2.26 0.65 7.03
N GLN A 190 -3.12 1.15 7.92
CA GLN A 190 -3.85 0.32 8.88
C GLN A 190 -5.31 0.78 9.01
N THR A 191 -6.12 -0.07 9.61
CA THR A 191 -7.44 0.30 10.11
C THR A 191 -7.37 0.67 11.60
N PRO A 192 -8.38 1.34 12.16
CA PRO A 192 -8.48 1.57 13.60
C PRO A 192 -9.02 0.35 14.39
N LEU A 193 -9.13 -0.82 13.75
CA LEU A 193 -9.51 -2.05 14.43
C LEU A 193 -8.48 -2.43 15.50
N ALA A 194 -8.95 -3.04 16.57
CA ALA A 194 -8.08 -3.53 17.63
C ALA A 194 -7.64 -4.98 17.36
N PHE A 195 -6.59 -5.42 18.03
CA PHE A 195 -6.09 -6.80 17.90
C PHE A 195 -7.17 -7.86 18.20
N LYS A 196 -8.04 -7.62 19.18
CA LYS A 196 -9.16 -8.52 19.52
C LYS A 196 -10.19 -8.68 18.39
N ASP A 197 -10.27 -7.71 17.47
CA ASP A 197 -11.23 -7.75 16.36
C ASP A 197 -10.81 -8.81 15.31
N GLN A 198 -9.53 -9.21 15.30
CA GLN A 198 -9.01 -10.27 14.45
C GLN A 198 -9.66 -11.63 14.72
N GLU A 199 -9.90 -11.96 16.00
CA GLU A 199 -10.56 -13.22 16.36
C GLU A 199 -12.04 -13.22 15.96
N ALA A 200 -12.69 -12.06 16.04
CA ALA A 200 -14.08 -11.87 15.66
C ALA A 200 -14.31 -11.83 14.15
N LEU A 201 -13.32 -11.31 13.40
CA LEU A 201 -13.35 -11.14 11.95
C LEU A 201 -12.36 -12.10 11.27
N ARG A 202 -12.66 -13.39 11.26
CA ARG A 202 -11.86 -14.38 10.53
C ARG A 202 -12.14 -14.27 9.05
N LEU A 203 -11.37 -13.44 8.37
CA LEU A 203 -11.60 -13.05 6.99
C LEU A 203 -10.98 -14.05 6.00
N GLU A 204 -11.67 -14.25 4.88
CA GLU A 204 -11.21 -14.97 3.71
C GLU A 204 -11.56 -14.19 2.45
N THR A 205 -10.83 -14.43 1.36
CA THR A 205 -11.12 -13.84 0.06
C THR A 205 -12.43 -14.36 -0.51
N ASP A 206 -13.23 -13.47 -1.10
CA ASP A 206 -14.45 -13.86 -1.81
C ASP A 206 -14.10 -14.41 -3.21
N LYS A 207 -13.98 -15.73 -3.30
CA LYS A 207 -13.68 -16.44 -4.55
C LYS A 207 -14.75 -16.32 -5.63
N GLN A 208 -15.98 -15.91 -5.28
CA GLN A 208 -17.06 -15.68 -6.27
C GLN A 208 -16.92 -14.31 -6.92
N LEU A 209 -16.28 -13.37 -6.23
CA LEU A 209 -16.09 -12.00 -6.71
C LEU A 209 -14.73 -11.80 -7.38
N LEU A 210 -13.68 -12.34 -6.77
CA LEU A 210 -12.29 -12.11 -7.19
C LEU A 210 -11.88 -13.00 -8.38
N PRO A 211 -10.96 -12.51 -9.23
CA PRO A 211 -10.27 -13.35 -10.20
C PRO A 211 -9.51 -14.51 -9.52
N LYS A 212 -9.03 -15.45 -10.32
CA LYS A 212 -8.24 -16.58 -9.82
C LYS A 212 -6.90 -16.12 -9.27
N GLU A 213 -6.33 -16.94 -8.40
CA GLU A 213 -4.97 -16.74 -7.87
C GLU A 213 -3.96 -16.55 -9.02
N GLY A 214 -3.07 -15.56 -8.87
CA GLY A 214 -2.08 -15.17 -9.87
C GLY A 214 -2.59 -14.22 -10.97
N GLU A 215 -3.90 -14.03 -11.12
CA GLU A 215 -4.46 -13.11 -12.12
C GLU A 215 -4.10 -11.65 -11.77
N PRO A 216 -3.80 -10.84 -12.83
CA PRO A 216 -3.45 -9.44 -12.64
C PRO A 216 -4.67 -8.61 -12.24
N VAL A 217 -4.45 -7.71 -11.30
CA VAL A 217 -5.43 -6.76 -10.79
C VAL A 217 -4.73 -5.42 -10.51
N LYS A 218 -5.51 -4.36 -10.26
CA LYS A 218 -4.99 -3.06 -9.84
C LYS A 218 -5.46 -2.73 -8.43
N LEU A 219 -4.53 -2.43 -7.56
CA LEU A 219 -4.81 -1.87 -6.25
C LEU A 219 -4.83 -0.35 -6.38
N ILE A 220 -5.95 0.29 -6.04
CA ILE A 220 -6.15 1.73 -6.19
C ILE A 220 -6.32 2.35 -4.81
N ILE A 221 -5.49 3.34 -4.50
CA ILE A 221 -5.57 4.15 -3.28
C ILE A 221 -6.00 5.55 -3.69
N GLU A 222 -7.10 6.03 -3.11
CA GLU A 222 -7.69 7.32 -3.42
C GLU A 222 -7.61 8.23 -2.18
N ALA A 223 -6.86 9.31 -2.32
CA ALA A 223 -6.73 10.32 -1.29
C ALA A 223 -7.99 11.21 -1.26
N PRO A 224 -8.49 11.62 -0.07
CA PRO A 224 -9.62 12.53 0.02
C PRO A 224 -9.27 13.89 -0.57
N ASN A 225 -10.31 14.63 -0.99
CA ASN A 225 -10.13 16.01 -1.37
C ASN A 225 -9.61 16.83 -0.16
N PRO A 226 -8.75 17.82 -0.37
CA PRO A 226 -8.37 18.75 0.67
C PRO A 226 -9.64 19.42 1.25
N LYS A 227 -9.71 19.49 2.57
CA LYS A 227 -10.77 20.26 3.25
C LYS A 227 -10.44 21.74 3.19
#